data_1367c46fb2ac002855e9710fbfad1487
#
_entry.id   1367c46fb2ac002855e9710fbfad1487
#
_cell.length_a   1.000
_cell.length_b   1.000
_cell.length_c   1.000
_cell.angle_alpha   90.00
_cell.angle_beta   90.00
_cell.angle_gamma   90.00
#
_symmetry.space_group_name_H-M   'P 1'
#
loop_
_entity.id
_entity.type
_entity.pdbx_description
1 polymer ?
#
loop_
_entity_poly.entity_id
_entity_poly.type
_entity_poly.pdbx_seq_one_letter_code
_entity_poly.pdbx_strand_id
1 'polypeptide(L)'
;MQGRLNRRVLVIEDDNDIRRLITESLRAAGLDVVAAVDASQALRTALARKPAAVVLDIGLPDQDGTQFVARWRERRPDANEVPIVVVSGRADRREIASLLGAAYVCGKPFIVDELVDQVERAVLN
;
A
#
# COMPACT_ATOMS: atom_id res chain seq x y z
N MET A 1 0.20 -22.68 -19.84
CA MET A 1 0.67 -21.92 -18.93
C MET A 1 -0.25 -20.97 -18.34
N GLN A 2 0.03 -20.58 -17.42
CA GLN A 2 -0.67 -19.73 -16.75
C GLN A 2 -0.30 -18.38 -17.03
N GLY A 3 -1.07 -17.45 -16.72
CA GLY A 3 -0.79 -16.06 -16.87
C GLY A 3 0.33 -15.59 -15.98
N ARG A 4 0.74 -14.37 -16.13
CA ARG A 4 1.74 -13.76 -15.27
C ARG A 4 1.18 -13.58 -13.88
N LEU A 5 2.05 -13.74 -12.90
CA LEU A 5 1.72 -13.36 -11.54
C LEU A 5 1.54 -11.84 -11.49
N ASN A 6 0.53 -11.40 -10.74
CA ASN A 6 0.35 -9.99 -10.49
C ASN A 6 1.39 -9.53 -9.48
N ARG A 7 2.27 -8.62 -9.89
CA ARG A 7 3.32 -8.04 -9.05
C ARG A 7 3.11 -6.55 -8.85
N ARG A 8 1.93 -6.06 -9.17
CA ARG A 8 1.65 -4.64 -9.11
C ARG A 8 1.40 -4.21 -7.68
N VAL A 9 2.16 -3.21 -7.23
CA VAL A 9 2.04 -2.63 -5.90
C VAL A 9 1.58 -1.19 -6.04
N LEU A 10 0.53 -0.82 -5.32
CA LEU A 10 0.07 0.56 -5.23
C LEU A 10 0.69 1.18 -3.98
N VAL A 11 1.50 2.23 -4.17
CA VAL A 11 2.12 2.97 -3.08
C VAL A 11 1.38 4.29 -2.89
N ILE A 12 0.85 4.53 -1.70
CA ILE A 12 0.07 5.72 -1.37
C ILE A 12 0.81 6.50 -0.29
N GLU A 13 1.43 7.61 -0.68
CA GLU A 13 2.29 8.41 0.17
C GLU A 13 2.33 9.85 -0.37
N ASP A 14 2.02 10.84 0.47
CA ASP A 14 2.02 12.24 0.06
C ASP A 14 3.41 12.89 0.07
N ASP A 15 4.33 12.42 0.90
CA ASP A 15 5.69 12.94 0.94
C ASP A 15 6.45 12.49 -0.30
N ASN A 16 6.97 13.45 -1.07
CA ASN A 16 7.64 13.18 -2.34
C ASN A 16 8.90 12.33 -2.18
N ASP A 17 9.70 12.61 -1.18
CA ASP A 17 10.96 11.90 -0.97
C ASP A 17 10.73 10.48 -0.49
N ILE A 18 9.80 10.30 0.43
CA ILE A 18 9.46 8.97 0.97
C ILE A 18 8.81 8.14 -0.13
N ARG A 19 7.88 8.73 -0.90
CA ARG A 19 7.23 8.02 -2.00
C ARG A 19 8.24 7.56 -3.04
N ARG A 20 9.19 8.42 -3.40
CA ARG A 20 10.24 8.07 -4.35
C ARG A 20 11.12 6.95 -3.82
N LEU A 21 11.54 7.05 -2.56
CA LEU A 21 12.38 6.03 -1.94
C LEU A 21 11.70 4.67 -1.98
N ILE A 22 10.45 4.60 -1.55
CA ILE A 22 9.69 3.35 -1.55
C ILE A 22 9.53 2.82 -2.98
N THR A 23 9.11 3.68 -3.89
CA THR A 23 8.86 3.30 -5.28
C THR A 23 10.12 2.75 -5.96
N GLU A 24 11.24 3.46 -5.84
CA GLU A 24 12.50 3.01 -6.45
C GLU A 24 13.00 1.72 -5.84
N SER A 25 12.87 1.58 -4.53
CA SER A 25 13.33 0.36 -3.83
C SER A 25 12.52 -0.86 -4.23
N LEU A 26 11.20 -0.72 -4.35
CA LEU A 26 10.34 -1.82 -4.77
C LEU A 26 10.58 -2.19 -6.24
N ARG A 27 10.78 -1.20 -7.10
CA ARG A 27 11.11 -1.47 -8.51
C ARG A 27 12.45 -2.20 -8.64
N ALA A 28 13.43 -1.82 -7.84
CA ALA A 28 14.73 -2.51 -7.82
C ALA A 28 14.58 -3.96 -7.41
N ALA A 29 13.57 -4.29 -6.61
CA ALA A 29 13.27 -5.66 -6.20
C ALA A 29 12.45 -6.44 -7.25
N GLY A 30 12.14 -5.84 -8.40
CA GLY A 30 11.43 -6.51 -9.48
C GLY A 30 9.92 -6.38 -9.43
N LEU A 31 9.39 -5.48 -8.59
CA LEU A 31 7.96 -5.26 -8.50
C LEU A 31 7.53 -4.15 -9.48
N ASP A 32 6.28 -4.25 -9.93
CA ASP A 32 5.66 -3.23 -10.77
C ASP A 32 4.92 -2.24 -9.86
N VAL A 33 5.38 -1.00 -9.81
CA VAL A 33 4.89 -0.03 -8.84
C VAL A 33 4.14 1.10 -9.52
N VAL A 34 2.95 1.41 -8.99
CA VAL A 34 2.24 2.62 -9.33
C VAL A 34 2.06 3.42 -8.05
N ALA A 35 2.26 4.73 -8.12
CA ALA A 35 2.23 5.60 -6.95
C ALA A 35 1.04 6.55 -6.99
N ALA A 36 0.50 6.86 -5.81
CA ALA A 36 -0.54 7.85 -5.63
C ALA A 36 -0.13 8.81 -4.52
N VAL A 37 -0.49 10.07 -4.65
CA VAL A 37 -0.11 11.12 -3.69
C VAL A 37 -1.18 11.38 -2.65
N ASP A 38 -2.40 10.93 -2.90
CA ASP A 38 -3.53 11.14 -2.00
C ASP A 38 -4.55 10.01 -2.17
N ALA A 39 -5.56 10.02 -1.32
CA ALA A 39 -6.58 8.98 -1.30
C ALA A 39 -7.44 8.97 -2.56
N SER A 40 -7.73 10.14 -3.13
CA SER A 40 -8.55 10.22 -4.35
C SER A 40 -7.85 9.57 -5.53
N GLN A 41 -6.57 9.88 -5.72
CA GLN A 41 -5.77 9.27 -6.79
C GLN A 41 -5.62 7.77 -6.56
N ALA A 42 -5.41 7.37 -5.31
CA ALA A 42 -5.29 5.95 -4.94
C ALA A 42 -6.54 5.17 -5.29
N LEU A 43 -7.71 5.74 -4.99
CA LEU A 43 -8.99 5.08 -5.27
C LEU A 43 -9.19 4.88 -6.77
N ARG A 44 -8.95 5.93 -7.56
CA ARG A 44 -9.05 5.81 -9.03
C ARG A 44 -8.12 4.73 -9.57
N THR A 45 -6.88 4.71 -9.08
CA THR A 45 -5.88 3.74 -9.52
C THR A 45 -6.27 2.31 -9.15
N ALA A 46 -6.71 2.11 -7.91
CA ALA A 46 -7.10 0.78 -7.42
C ALA A 46 -8.34 0.24 -8.13
N LEU A 47 -9.30 1.13 -8.46
CA LEU A 47 -10.50 0.74 -9.18
C LEU A 47 -10.22 0.40 -10.64
N ALA A 48 -9.26 1.08 -11.26
CA ALA A 48 -8.91 0.84 -12.66
C ALA A 48 -8.23 -0.52 -12.84
N ARG A 49 -7.43 -0.94 -11.85
CA ARG A 49 -6.72 -2.21 -11.93
C ARG A 49 -6.35 -2.69 -10.53
N LYS A 50 -6.75 -3.91 -10.18
CA LYS A 50 -6.52 -4.49 -8.87
C LYS A 50 -5.02 -4.69 -8.62
N PRO A 51 -4.45 -4.09 -7.56
CA PRO A 51 -3.06 -4.34 -7.18
C PRO A 51 -2.91 -5.67 -6.45
N ALA A 52 -1.69 -6.20 -6.44
CA ALA A 52 -1.35 -7.40 -5.67
C ALA A 52 -1.11 -7.07 -4.20
N ALA A 53 -0.71 -5.82 -3.91
CA ALA A 53 -0.49 -5.33 -2.55
C ALA A 53 -0.59 -3.81 -2.54
N VAL A 54 -0.86 -3.24 -1.39
CA VAL A 54 -0.92 -1.79 -1.19
C VAL A 54 0.01 -1.40 -0.05
N VAL A 55 0.86 -0.39 -0.29
CA VAL A 55 1.64 0.27 0.76
C VAL A 55 0.90 1.56 1.07
N LEU A 56 0.45 1.71 2.29
CA LEU A 56 -0.45 2.79 2.68
C LEU A 56 0.07 3.63 3.81
N ASP A 57 0.25 4.93 3.56
CA ASP A 57 0.38 5.92 4.62
C ASP A 57 -1.05 6.30 5.06
N ILE A 58 -1.35 6.18 6.33
CA ILE A 58 -2.68 6.47 6.83
C ILE A 58 -2.95 7.96 7.03
N GLY A 59 -1.93 8.79 7.15
CA GLY A 59 -2.09 10.25 7.31
C GLY A 59 -2.03 11.00 5.98
N LEU A 60 -3.04 10.83 5.11
CA LEU A 60 -3.07 11.48 3.79
C LEU A 60 -3.70 12.86 3.84
N PRO A 61 -3.34 13.77 2.90
CA PRO A 61 -3.78 15.17 2.97
C PRO A 61 -5.26 15.41 2.69
N ASP A 62 -5.89 14.61 1.81
CA ASP A 62 -7.28 14.83 1.41
C ASP A 62 -8.27 14.04 2.25
N GLN A 63 -7.87 12.90 2.76
CA GLN A 63 -8.67 12.11 3.68
C GLN A 63 -7.78 11.03 4.31
N ASP A 64 -8.27 10.48 5.40
CA ASP A 64 -7.57 9.42 6.10
C ASP A 64 -7.44 8.19 5.21
N GLY A 65 -6.30 7.51 5.27
CA GLY A 65 -6.08 6.28 4.50
C GLY A 65 -7.10 5.18 4.80
N THR A 66 -7.70 5.20 5.99
CA THR A 66 -8.77 4.25 6.34
C THR A 66 -10.01 4.47 5.48
N GLN A 67 -10.31 5.72 5.14
CA GLN A 67 -11.43 6.04 4.26
C GLN A 67 -11.20 5.54 2.83
N PHE A 68 -9.97 5.63 2.35
CA PHE A 68 -9.62 5.05 1.05
C PHE A 68 -9.93 3.54 1.04
N VAL A 69 -9.46 2.82 2.05
CA VAL A 69 -9.67 1.37 2.13
C VAL A 69 -11.16 1.04 2.18
N ALA A 70 -11.92 1.77 3.00
CA ALA A 70 -13.36 1.55 3.13
C ALA A 70 -14.09 1.73 1.80
N ARG A 71 -13.78 2.81 1.09
CA ARG A 71 -14.41 3.10 -0.20
C ARG A 71 -14.02 2.10 -1.28
N TRP A 72 -12.78 1.70 -1.30
CA TRP A 72 -12.28 0.70 -2.24
C TRP A 72 -12.98 -0.64 -2.02
N ARG A 73 -13.04 -1.11 -0.79
CA ARG A 73 -13.69 -2.37 -0.42
C ARG A 73 -15.20 -2.36 -0.69
N GLU A 74 -15.82 -1.20 -0.51
CA GLU A 74 -17.24 -1.03 -0.79
C GLU A 74 -17.56 -1.22 -2.26
N ARG A 75 -16.71 -0.72 -3.15
CA ARG A 75 -16.90 -0.81 -4.59
C ARG A 75 -16.40 -2.12 -5.19
N ARG A 76 -15.37 -2.69 -4.59
CA ARG A 76 -14.74 -3.93 -5.06
C ARG A 76 -14.56 -4.86 -3.87
N PRO A 77 -15.53 -5.76 -3.64
CA PRO A 77 -15.43 -6.69 -2.50
C PRO A 77 -14.17 -7.56 -2.51
N ASP A 78 -13.63 -7.88 -3.68
CA ASP A 78 -12.37 -8.62 -3.79
C ASP A 78 -11.15 -7.83 -3.28
N ALA A 79 -11.31 -6.53 -3.03
CA ALA A 79 -10.24 -5.73 -2.41
C ALA A 79 -9.91 -6.21 -1.00
N ASN A 80 -10.83 -6.90 -0.32
CA ASN A 80 -10.54 -7.49 0.99
C ASN A 80 -9.44 -8.54 0.94
N GLU A 81 -9.18 -9.11 -0.23
CA GLU A 81 -8.14 -10.12 -0.40
C GLU A 81 -6.76 -9.50 -0.65
N VAL A 82 -6.70 -8.20 -0.95
CA VAL A 82 -5.43 -7.54 -1.25
C VAL A 82 -4.73 -7.17 0.06
N PRO A 83 -3.50 -7.65 0.28
CA PRO A 83 -2.78 -7.33 1.50
C PRO A 83 -2.35 -5.87 1.55
N ILE A 84 -2.42 -5.29 2.73
CA ILE A 84 -2.03 -3.90 2.98
C ILE A 84 -0.83 -3.89 3.91
N VAL A 85 0.19 -3.11 3.54
CA VAL A 85 1.35 -2.82 4.39
C VAL A 85 1.21 -1.36 4.81
N VAL A 86 0.96 -1.13 6.09
CA VAL A 86 0.82 0.23 6.63
C VAL A 86 2.19 0.79 6.96
N VAL A 87 2.44 2.04 6.55
CA VAL A 87 3.66 2.78 6.89
C VAL A 87 3.22 4.11 7.49
N SER A 88 3.55 4.36 8.76
CA SER A 88 3.04 5.55 9.43
C SER A 88 3.93 5.96 10.60
N GLY A 89 4.02 7.29 10.82
CA GLY A 89 4.66 7.86 12.01
C GLY A 89 3.72 8.00 13.19
N ARG A 90 2.45 7.63 13.05
CA ARG A 90 1.47 7.77 14.12
C ARG A 90 1.71 6.78 15.25
N ALA A 91 1.44 7.22 16.48
CA ALA A 91 1.58 6.35 17.64
C ALA A 91 0.56 5.21 17.64
N ASP A 92 -0.64 5.45 17.09
CA ASP A 92 -1.73 4.48 17.04
C ASP A 92 -1.74 3.64 15.76
N ARG A 93 -0.66 3.63 14.99
CA ARG A 93 -0.61 2.93 13.70
C ARG A 93 -0.94 1.45 13.79
N ARG A 94 -0.55 0.79 14.87
CA ARG A 94 -0.82 -0.65 15.04
C ARG A 94 -2.30 -0.92 15.24
N GLU A 95 -2.99 -0.08 15.99
CA GLU A 95 -4.42 -0.22 16.19
C GLU A 95 -5.17 -0.01 14.88
N ILE A 96 -4.79 1.02 14.14
CA ILE A 96 -5.41 1.31 12.85
C ILE A 96 -5.12 0.19 11.85
N ALA A 97 -3.88 -0.30 11.79
CA ALA A 97 -3.52 -1.41 10.91
C ALA A 97 -4.35 -2.66 11.22
N SER A 98 -4.56 -2.93 12.50
CA SER A 98 -5.39 -4.06 12.93
C SER A 98 -6.84 -3.90 12.46
N LEU A 99 -7.40 -2.70 12.59
CA LEU A 99 -8.77 -2.41 12.13
C LEU A 99 -8.91 -2.58 10.62
N LEU A 100 -7.86 -2.28 9.86
CA LEU A 100 -7.85 -2.46 8.41
C LEU A 100 -7.59 -3.91 8.00
N GLY A 101 -7.19 -4.76 8.91
CA GLY A 101 -6.75 -6.10 8.58
C GLY A 101 -5.44 -6.11 7.82
N ALA A 102 -4.55 -5.16 8.08
CA ALA A 102 -3.27 -5.05 7.39
C ALA A 102 -2.37 -6.26 7.67
N ALA A 103 -1.63 -6.69 6.65
CA ALA A 103 -0.70 -7.79 6.78
C ALA A 103 0.55 -7.41 7.58
N TYR A 104 1.01 -6.16 7.41
CA TYR A 104 2.20 -5.65 8.07
C TYR A 104 2.05 -4.19 8.43
N VAL A 105 2.80 -3.75 9.43
CA VAL A 105 2.85 -2.33 9.81
C VAL A 105 4.29 -1.93 10.09
N CYS A 106 4.73 -0.82 9.50
CA CYS A 106 6.03 -0.20 9.71
C CYS A 106 5.86 1.18 10.32
N GLY A 107 6.71 1.52 11.28
CA GLY A 107 6.78 2.90 11.79
C GLY A 107 7.69 3.76 10.91
N LYS A 108 7.47 5.06 10.90
CA LYS A 108 8.38 6.03 10.29
C LYS A 108 9.26 6.63 11.39
N PRO A 109 10.55 6.72 11.20
CA PRO A 109 11.33 6.24 10.07
C PRO A 109 11.40 4.72 10.01
N PHE A 110 11.50 4.17 8.79
CA PHE A 110 11.54 2.72 8.58
C PHE A 110 12.87 2.31 7.94
N ILE A 111 13.19 1.03 8.06
CA ILE A 111 14.32 0.44 7.37
C ILE A 111 13.83 -0.08 6.02
N VAL A 112 14.44 0.44 4.94
CA VAL A 112 13.98 0.17 3.57
C VAL A 112 13.94 -1.32 3.27
N ASP A 113 14.98 -2.06 3.63
CA ASP A 113 15.06 -3.49 3.34
C ASP A 113 13.96 -4.28 4.05
N GLU A 114 13.57 -3.87 5.25
CA GLU A 114 12.47 -4.50 5.97
C GLU A 114 11.14 -4.25 5.27
N LEU A 115 10.92 -3.03 4.81
CA LEU A 115 9.70 -2.70 4.08
C LEU A 115 9.62 -3.47 2.77
N VAL A 116 10.70 -3.52 2.01
CA VAL A 116 10.76 -4.28 0.76
C VAL A 116 10.45 -5.75 1.01
N ASP A 117 11.04 -6.34 2.03
CA ASP A 117 10.80 -7.74 2.40
C ASP A 117 9.33 -8.00 2.72
N GLN A 118 8.70 -7.13 3.50
CA GLN A 118 7.28 -7.24 3.83
C GLN A 118 6.39 -7.16 2.59
N VAL A 119 6.70 -6.23 1.69
CA VAL A 119 5.91 -6.07 0.45
C VAL A 119 6.08 -7.29 -0.45
N GLU A 120 7.30 -7.81 -0.58
CA GLU A 120 7.54 -9.02 -1.37
C GLU A 120 6.75 -10.21 -0.81
N ARG A 121 6.75 -10.39 0.49
CA ARG A 121 5.97 -11.44 1.14
C ARG A 121 4.49 -11.26 0.91
N ALA A 122 4.01 -10.04 0.99
CA ALA A 122 2.60 -9.73 0.75
C ALA A 122 2.19 -10.07 -0.68
N VAL A 123 3.02 -9.76 -1.66
CA VAL A 123 2.74 -10.04 -3.07
C VAL A 123 2.73 -11.54 -3.35
N LEU A 124 3.59 -12.31 -2.68
CA LEU A 124 3.71 -13.75 -2.90
C LEU A 124 2.62 -14.58 -2.22
N ASN A 125 1.97 -14.00 -1.25
CA ASN A 125 0.86 -14.68 -0.57
C ASN A 125 -0.46 -14.43 -1.33
#